data_a84954aaa6b900b5639b735dae0dfc68
#
_entry.id   a84954aaa6b900b5639b735dae0dfc68
#
_cell.length_a   1.000
_cell.length_b   1.000
_cell.length_c   1.000
_cell.angle_alpha   90.00
_cell.angle_beta   90.00
_cell.angle_gamma   90.00
#
_symmetry.space_group_name_H-M   'P 1'
#
loop_
_entity.id
_entity.type
_entity.pdbx_description
1 polymer ?
#
loop_
_entity_poly.entity_id
_entity_poly.type
_entity_poly.pdbx_seq_one_letter_code
_entity_poly.pdbx_strand_id
1 'polypeptide(L)'
;MRVFLTVLALCWFLVGVFMLLQYHREKEFKTSLLDTRLQMHNDRIIEDIHEGQHIEDIVARIGTPVESLRVTLIDKEGHVLYDNNKHIPLPSTNHNDRPEIKDARASGAGHAVARLSESDEVNYFYSARLGDDGMVVRSAAPYTHTLVDFLKADSTLLWTMAALTLVMSLAVFLSTRTISLSITRLHRFAEKAERGERIYNDEAFPNDELGSIASNIVQLYAQRDEQHSKALRLEQDKIRLKKQLTNNINHELKTPVASILLCLDLLDDHPELAVEKKQEFMDKIRINAQRLNALLKDVSTITRMDEGANLIKKEHIDLTALVREIVEEERLKTDMTISFSMPKLEIYGNRILLESIFRNLIDNAIAYSGATEMKITATPDGHFTISDNGCGIASEHLPHIFERFYRVDKGRSRAAGGTGLGLSIVRNAVAIHGGDIKAESNNGLTYMFQLKLNKNVT
;
A
#
# COMPACT_ATOMS: atom_id res chain seq x y z
N MET A 1 -14.07 17.01 -7.26
CA MET A 1 -14.72 17.77 -8.34
C MET A 1 -15.22 19.14 -7.93
N ARG A 2 -16.00 19.32 -6.83
CA ARG A 2 -16.48 20.65 -6.39
C ARG A 2 -15.36 21.68 -6.14
N VAL A 3 -14.33 21.31 -5.39
CA VAL A 3 -13.17 22.17 -5.10
C VAL A 3 -12.46 22.60 -6.38
N PHE A 4 -12.27 21.70 -7.34
CA PHE A 4 -11.68 22.00 -8.63
C PHE A 4 -12.49 23.06 -9.39
N LEU A 5 -13.82 22.91 -9.46
CA LEU A 5 -14.70 23.87 -10.15
C LEU A 5 -14.68 25.25 -9.48
N THR A 6 -14.62 25.31 -8.14
CA THR A 6 -14.53 26.61 -7.42
C THR A 6 -13.19 27.30 -7.69
N VAL A 7 -12.08 26.56 -7.68
CA VAL A 7 -10.74 27.13 -7.99
C VAL A 7 -10.70 27.61 -9.45
N LEU A 8 -11.22 26.81 -10.38
CA LEU A 8 -11.28 27.18 -11.79
C LEU A 8 -12.10 28.45 -12.02
N ALA A 9 -13.29 28.55 -11.40
CA ALA A 9 -14.13 29.72 -11.46
C ALA A 9 -13.44 30.98 -10.91
N LEU A 10 -12.72 30.83 -9.78
CA LEU A 10 -11.95 31.92 -9.19
C LEU A 10 -10.81 32.39 -10.13
N CYS A 11 -10.06 31.44 -10.74
CA CYS A 11 -9.02 31.77 -11.71
C CYS A 11 -9.56 32.54 -12.91
N TRP A 12 -10.66 32.09 -13.51
CA TRP A 12 -11.30 32.78 -14.64
C TRP A 12 -11.84 34.16 -14.23
N PHE A 13 -12.38 34.29 -13.03
CA PHE A 13 -12.83 35.59 -12.50
C PHE A 13 -11.65 36.55 -12.37
N LEU A 14 -10.52 36.11 -11.78
CA LEU A 14 -9.33 36.96 -11.64
C LEU A 14 -8.74 37.36 -12.98
N VAL A 15 -8.68 36.42 -13.94
CA VAL A 15 -8.21 36.75 -15.33
C VAL A 15 -9.17 37.72 -15.99
N GLY A 16 -10.46 37.58 -15.84
CA GLY A 16 -11.46 38.52 -16.37
C GLY A 16 -11.31 39.93 -15.81
N VAL A 17 -11.13 40.03 -14.48
CA VAL A 17 -10.86 41.35 -13.84
C VAL A 17 -9.57 41.96 -14.35
N PHE A 18 -8.50 41.17 -14.44
CA PHE A 18 -7.23 41.63 -14.97
C PHE A 18 -7.35 42.12 -16.42
N MET A 19 -8.03 41.38 -17.30
CA MET A 19 -8.27 41.79 -18.69
C MET A 19 -9.04 43.10 -18.77
N LEU A 20 -10.05 43.29 -17.94
CA LEU A 20 -10.85 44.54 -17.91
C LEU A 20 -9.99 45.72 -17.48
N LEU A 21 -9.17 45.56 -16.44
CA LEU A 21 -8.25 46.60 -15.96
C LEU A 21 -7.21 46.93 -17.04
N GLN A 22 -6.64 45.93 -17.70
CA GLN A 22 -5.65 46.14 -18.77
C GLN A 22 -6.26 46.86 -19.97
N TYR A 23 -7.50 46.50 -20.34
CA TYR A 23 -8.22 47.18 -21.41
C TYR A 23 -8.42 48.70 -21.12
N HIS A 24 -8.87 49.03 -19.90
CA HIS A 24 -9.03 50.43 -19.49
C HIS A 24 -7.71 51.20 -19.47
N ARG A 25 -6.68 50.59 -18.89
CA ARG A 25 -5.36 51.22 -18.80
C ARG A 25 -4.73 51.48 -20.16
N GLU A 26 -4.87 50.56 -21.10
CA GLU A 26 -4.36 50.75 -22.46
C GLU A 26 -5.08 51.89 -23.20
N LYS A 27 -6.42 51.94 -23.04
CA LYS A 27 -7.21 53.02 -23.62
C LYS A 27 -6.83 54.37 -23.06
N GLU A 28 -6.68 54.51 -21.75
CA GLU A 28 -6.21 55.72 -21.10
C GLU A 28 -4.80 56.14 -21.58
N PHE A 29 -3.90 55.16 -21.65
CA PHE A 29 -2.53 55.40 -22.13
C PHE A 29 -2.49 55.93 -23.58
N LYS A 30 -3.24 55.33 -24.51
CA LYS A 30 -3.31 55.77 -25.90
C LYS A 30 -3.94 57.16 -26.02
N THR A 31 -4.95 57.44 -25.22
CA THR A 31 -5.58 58.76 -25.14
C THR A 31 -4.58 59.83 -24.66
N SER A 32 -3.87 59.53 -23.56
CA SER A 32 -2.82 60.41 -23.02
C SER A 32 -1.66 60.59 -23.97
N LEU A 33 -1.24 59.56 -24.69
CA LEU A 33 -0.19 59.64 -25.70
C LEU A 33 -0.56 60.57 -26.87
N LEU A 34 -1.81 60.46 -27.36
CA LEU A 34 -2.33 61.34 -28.41
C LEU A 34 -2.40 62.76 -27.91
N ASP A 35 -2.96 63.00 -26.72
CA ASP A 35 -3.03 64.33 -26.11
C ASP A 35 -1.61 64.95 -25.98
N THR A 36 -0.65 64.24 -25.43
CA THR A 36 0.73 64.73 -25.30
C THR A 36 1.33 65.19 -26.66
N ARG A 37 1.11 64.39 -27.73
CA ARG A 37 1.57 64.74 -29.07
C ARG A 37 0.93 66.05 -29.60
N LEU A 38 -0.39 66.16 -29.36
CA LEU A 38 -1.10 67.39 -29.78
C LEU A 38 -0.72 68.62 -28.92
N GLN A 39 -0.47 68.44 -27.62
CA GLN A 39 0.03 69.46 -26.72
C GLN A 39 1.41 69.98 -27.20
N MET A 40 2.35 69.05 -27.50
CA MET A 40 3.66 69.48 -28.07
C MET A 40 3.52 70.25 -29.40
N HIS A 41 2.56 69.88 -30.23
CA HIS A 41 2.26 70.61 -31.45
C HIS A 41 1.69 72.03 -31.16
N ASN A 42 0.77 72.09 -30.18
CA ASN A 42 0.19 73.37 -29.75
C ASN A 42 1.25 74.27 -29.10
N ASP A 43 2.15 73.78 -28.28
CA ASP A 43 3.25 74.50 -27.65
C ASP A 43 4.14 75.12 -28.72
N ARG A 44 4.50 74.37 -29.75
CA ARG A 44 5.31 74.90 -30.88
C ARG A 44 4.62 76.01 -31.66
N ILE A 45 3.31 75.90 -31.87
CA ILE A 45 2.53 76.96 -32.49
C ILE A 45 2.52 78.21 -31.60
N ILE A 46 2.39 78.12 -30.31
CA ILE A 46 2.44 79.24 -29.37
C ILE A 46 3.79 79.87 -29.39
N GLU A 47 4.90 79.13 -29.40
CA GLU A 47 6.27 79.66 -29.46
C GLU A 47 6.52 80.43 -30.77
N ASP A 48 6.14 79.85 -31.91
CA ASP A 48 6.31 80.56 -33.23
C ASP A 48 5.42 81.79 -33.30
N ILE A 49 4.24 81.87 -32.68
CA ILE A 49 3.43 83.09 -32.59
C ILE A 49 4.14 84.16 -31.75
N HIS A 50 4.75 83.75 -30.63
CA HIS A 50 5.52 84.67 -29.76
C HIS A 50 6.75 85.25 -30.48
N GLU A 51 7.36 84.56 -31.43
CA GLU A 51 8.43 85.03 -32.29
C GLU A 51 7.96 86.00 -33.39
N GLY A 52 6.64 86.27 -33.41
CA GLY A 52 6.07 87.27 -34.35
C GLY A 52 5.74 86.70 -35.72
N GLN A 53 5.67 85.41 -35.90
CA GLN A 53 5.27 84.72 -37.13
C GLN A 53 3.74 84.74 -37.31
N HIS A 54 3.28 84.84 -38.55
CA HIS A 54 1.84 84.73 -38.82
C HIS A 54 1.35 83.30 -38.72
N ILE A 55 0.22 83.10 -38.08
CA ILE A 55 -0.34 81.72 -37.78
C ILE A 55 -0.58 80.90 -39.05
N GLU A 56 -0.95 81.55 -40.16
CA GLU A 56 -1.17 80.87 -41.44
C GLU A 56 0.13 80.23 -41.99
N ASP A 57 1.27 80.91 -41.87
CA ASP A 57 2.59 80.47 -42.30
C ASP A 57 3.10 79.35 -41.34
N ILE A 58 2.84 79.50 -40.05
CA ILE A 58 3.18 78.53 -39.02
C ILE A 58 2.47 77.18 -39.29
N VAL A 59 1.16 77.17 -39.44
CA VAL A 59 0.36 76.00 -39.69
C VAL A 59 0.71 75.30 -41.01
N ALA A 60 1.04 76.12 -42.07
CA ALA A 60 1.49 75.58 -43.35
C ALA A 60 2.87 74.89 -43.27
N ARG A 61 3.78 75.42 -42.43
CA ARG A 61 5.16 74.92 -42.24
C ARG A 61 5.29 73.75 -41.29
N ILE A 62 4.57 73.82 -40.18
CA ILE A 62 4.61 72.76 -39.19
C ILE A 62 3.77 71.60 -39.70
N GLY A 63 4.44 70.48 -40.04
CA GLY A 63 3.71 69.29 -40.44
C GLY A 63 2.72 68.85 -39.36
N THR A 64 1.55 68.46 -39.77
CA THR A 64 0.49 67.97 -38.80
C THR A 64 0.80 66.60 -38.28
N PRO A 65 0.76 66.36 -36.97
CA PRO A 65 0.99 65.04 -36.37
C PRO A 65 -0.13 64.05 -36.67
N VAL A 66 -1.26 64.53 -37.18
CA VAL A 66 -2.43 63.71 -37.59
C VAL A 66 -2.94 64.29 -38.90
N GLU A 67 -3.35 63.41 -39.81
CA GLU A 67 -3.94 63.80 -41.10
C GLU A 67 -5.21 64.62 -40.87
N SER A 68 -5.38 65.69 -41.63
CA SER A 68 -6.53 66.57 -41.53
C SER A 68 -6.70 67.24 -40.16
N LEU A 69 -5.57 67.52 -39.44
CA LEU A 69 -5.62 68.26 -38.17
C LEU A 69 -6.19 69.66 -38.32
N ARG A 70 -7.22 70.00 -37.56
CA ARG A 70 -7.81 71.33 -37.45
C ARG A 70 -7.12 72.05 -36.31
N VAL A 71 -6.65 73.24 -36.59
CA VAL A 71 -6.01 74.17 -35.65
C VAL A 71 -6.83 75.41 -35.51
N THR A 72 -7.17 75.78 -34.26
CA THR A 72 -7.97 76.97 -33.94
C THR A 72 -7.24 77.83 -32.93
N LEU A 73 -7.12 79.13 -33.17
CA LEU A 73 -6.61 80.09 -32.20
C LEU A 73 -7.79 80.81 -31.56
N ILE A 74 -7.80 80.94 -30.23
CA ILE A 74 -8.90 81.50 -29.46
C ILE A 74 -8.36 82.58 -28.53
N ASP A 75 -8.99 83.80 -28.52
CA ASP A 75 -8.62 84.88 -27.65
C ASP A 75 -8.97 84.72 -26.18
N LYS A 76 -8.65 85.67 -25.31
CA LYS A 76 -8.94 85.68 -23.90
C LYS A 76 -10.45 85.65 -23.60
N GLU A 77 -11.22 86.25 -24.44
CA GLU A 77 -12.67 86.40 -24.34
C GLU A 77 -13.41 85.15 -24.85
N GLY A 78 -12.70 84.26 -25.59
CA GLY A 78 -13.24 83.01 -26.14
C GLY A 78 -13.68 83.07 -27.58
N HIS A 79 -13.33 84.14 -28.30
CA HIS A 79 -13.64 84.26 -29.70
C HIS A 79 -12.54 83.58 -30.55
N VAL A 80 -12.94 83.02 -31.68
CA VAL A 80 -12.01 82.40 -32.62
C VAL A 80 -11.34 83.45 -33.49
N LEU A 81 -10.02 83.53 -33.35
CA LEU A 81 -9.20 84.43 -34.17
C LEU A 81 -8.77 83.80 -35.49
N TYR A 82 -8.52 82.52 -35.48
CA TYR A 82 -8.06 81.76 -36.64
C TYR A 82 -8.61 80.33 -36.59
N ASP A 83 -8.93 79.79 -37.76
CA ASP A 83 -9.24 78.39 -37.97
C ASP A 83 -8.74 77.99 -39.37
N ASN A 84 -7.93 76.91 -39.43
CA ASN A 84 -7.38 76.44 -40.70
C ASN A 84 -8.41 75.70 -41.58
N ASN A 85 -9.63 75.43 -41.08
CA ASN A 85 -10.72 74.95 -41.91
C ASN A 85 -11.42 76.06 -42.68
N LYS A 86 -10.89 76.41 -43.86
CA LYS A 86 -11.37 77.51 -44.71
C LYS A 86 -12.80 77.34 -45.22
N HIS A 87 -13.42 76.24 -45.10
CA HIS A 87 -14.77 75.99 -45.59
C HIS A 87 -15.86 76.34 -44.56
N ILE A 88 -15.47 76.73 -43.35
CA ILE A 88 -16.40 77.12 -42.30
C ILE A 88 -16.18 78.56 -41.91
N PRO A 89 -17.26 79.43 -41.94
CA PRO A 89 -17.16 80.75 -41.40
C PRO A 89 -16.69 80.75 -39.97
N LEU A 90 -15.86 81.73 -39.54
CA LEU A 90 -15.45 81.81 -38.12
C LEU A 90 -16.68 81.81 -37.23
N PRO A 91 -16.82 80.96 -36.29
CA PRO A 91 -17.99 80.80 -35.43
C PRO A 91 -18.13 82.12 -34.60
N SER A 92 -19.33 82.68 -34.57
CA SER A 92 -19.66 83.84 -33.73
C SER A 92 -19.93 83.44 -32.24
N THR A 93 -19.86 82.14 -31.97
CA THR A 93 -20.14 81.55 -30.59
C THR A 93 -18.88 81.58 -29.74
N ASN A 94 -19.04 81.98 -28.48
CA ASN A 94 -17.95 81.96 -27.50
C ASN A 94 -17.54 80.48 -27.16
N HIS A 95 -16.24 80.22 -27.24
CA HIS A 95 -15.71 78.86 -27.01
C HIS A 95 -15.27 78.60 -25.55
N ASN A 96 -15.38 79.60 -24.63
CA ASN A 96 -14.92 79.49 -23.26
C ASN A 96 -15.66 78.41 -22.45
N ASP A 97 -16.85 78.04 -22.86
CA ASP A 97 -17.64 76.98 -22.17
C ASP A 97 -17.28 75.56 -22.55
N ARG A 98 -16.40 75.38 -23.51
CA ARG A 98 -15.96 74.03 -23.98
C ARG A 98 -15.03 73.41 -23.00
N PRO A 99 -15.21 72.10 -22.70
CA PRO A 99 -14.44 71.41 -21.63
C PRO A 99 -12.94 71.49 -21.83
N GLU A 100 -12.42 71.31 -23.07
CA GLU A 100 -11.00 71.35 -23.36
C GLU A 100 -10.44 72.78 -23.15
N ILE A 101 -11.24 73.83 -23.37
CA ILE A 101 -10.81 75.27 -23.19
C ILE A 101 -10.87 75.62 -21.70
N LYS A 102 -11.92 75.22 -20.98
CA LYS A 102 -12.02 75.42 -19.52
C LYS A 102 -10.84 74.76 -18.80
N ASP A 103 -10.53 73.50 -19.15
CA ASP A 103 -9.41 72.78 -18.55
C ASP A 103 -8.06 73.45 -18.91
N ALA A 104 -7.87 73.83 -20.16
CA ALA A 104 -6.66 74.57 -20.58
C ALA A 104 -6.48 75.94 -19.82
N ARG A 105 -7.56 76.65 -19.57
CA ARG A 105 -7.49 77.90 -18.80
C ARG A 105 -7.26 77.69 -17.30
N ALA A 106 -7.75 76.57 -16.76
CA ALA A 106 -7.61 76.22 -15.32
C ALA A 106 -6.23 75.64 -15.02
N SER A 107 -5.70 74.79 -15.89
CA SER A 107 -4.51 73.95 -15.64
C SER A 107 -3.37 74.15 -16.69
N GLY A 108 -3.54 75.05 -17.67
CA GLY A 108 -2.58 75.27 -18.79
C GLY A 108 -2.80 74.34 -19.97
N ALA A 109 -3.44 73.22 -19.80
CA ALA A 109 -3.74 72.23 -20.85
C ALA A 109 -5.09 71.56 -20.62
N GLY A 110 -5.81 71.16 -21.70
CA GLY A 110 -7.07 70.47 -21.61
C GLY A 110 -7.34 69.67 -22.87
N HIS A 111 -8.10 68.56 -22.70
CA HIS A 111 -8.52 67.76 -23.87
C HIS A 111 -9.96 67.27 -23.74
N ALA A 112 -10.57 66.89 -24.86
CA ALA A 112 -11.90 66.29 -24.92
C ALA A 112 -11.93 65.18 -25.97
N VAL A 113 -12.36 63.99 -25.55
CA VAL A 113 -12.41 62.80 -26.41
C VAL A 113 -13.76 62.70 -27.10
N ALA A 114 -13.78 62.50 -28.40
CA ALA A 114 -14.97 62.23 -29.22
C ALA A 114 -16.09 63.27 -29.06
N ARG A 115 -15.74 64.55 -28.92
CA ARG A 115 -16.74 65.60 -28.83
C ARG A 115 -17.21 66.05 -30.25
N LEU A 116 -18.53 66.11 -30.40
CA LEU A 116 -19.14 66.60 -31.65
C LEU A 116 -18.84 68.07 -31.87
N SER A 117 -18.36 68.42 -33.07
CA SER A 117 -18.16 69.79 -33.51
C SER A 117 -19.52 70.35 -33.98
N GLU A 118 -19.86 71.54 -33.48
CA GLU A 118 -21.12 72.25 -33.87
C GLU A 118 -21.03 72.87 -35.28
N SER A 119 -19.84 72.97 -35.83
CA SER A 119 -19.61 73.63 -37.09
C SER A 119 -19.65 72.71 -38.33
N ASP A 120 -19.33 71.43 -38.17
CA ASP A 120 -19.26 70.43 -39.25
C ASP A 120 -19.86 69.08 -38.91
N GLU A 121 -20.49 68.97 -37.73
CA GLU A 121 -21.14 67.72 -37.23
C GLU A 121 -20.24 66.48 -37.20
N VAL A 122 -18.92 66.72 -37.13
CA VAL A 122 -17.92 65.64 -37.01
C VAL A 122 -17.45 65.49 -35.56
N ASN A 123 -17.19 64.32 -35.11
CA ASN A 123 -16.56 64.06 -33.81
C ASN A 123 -15.06 64.31 -33.94
N TYR A 124 -14.48 64.98 -32.96
CA TYR A 124 -13.06 65.28 -32.89
C TYR A 124 -12.50 64.88 -31.52
N PHE A 125 -11.20 64.57 -31.57
CA PHE A 125 -10.37 64.58 -30.35
C PHE A 125 -9.78 65.95 -30.24
N TYR A 126 -10.15 66.70 -29.22
CA TYR A 126 -9.64 68.08 -29.00
C TYR A 126 -8.52 68.07 -27.97
N SER A 127 -7.47 68.84 -28.25
CA SER A 127 -6.38 69.17 -27.31
C SER A 127 -6.14 70.67 -27.34
N ALA A 128 -6.17 71.33 -26.21
CA ALA A 128 -6.03 72.75 -26.06
C ALA A 128 -4.88 73.13 -25.13
N ARG A 129 -4.14 74.22 -25.49
CA ARG A 129 -3.01 74.73 -24.72
C ARG A 129 -3.13 76.22 -24.52
N LEU A 130 -2.90 76.66 -23.28
CA LEU A 130 -2.93 78.07 -22.92
C LEU A 130 -1.54 78.66 -23.14
N GLY A 131 -1.45 79.75 -23.90
CA GLY A 131 -0.26 80.57 -24.04
C GLY A 131 -0.14 81.62 -22.94
N ASP A 132 1.07 82.18 -22.75
CA ASP A 132 1.36 83.15 -21.70
C ASP A 132 0.61 84.52 -21.87
N ASP A 133 0.23 84.83 -23.09
CA ASP A 133 -0.60 85.98 -23.44
C ASP A 133 -2.12 85.73 -23.16
N GLY A 134 -2.51 84.56 -22.67
CA GLY A 134 -3.87 84.22 -22.39
C GLY A 134 -4.67 83.75 -23.61
N MET A 135 -4.05 83.65 -24.80
CA MET A 135 -4.63 82.96 -25.96
C MET A 135 -4.58 81.46 -25.80
N VAL A 136 -5.50 80.76 -26.42
CA VAL A 136 -5.52 79.27 -26.40
C VAL A 136 -5.39 78.72 -27.82
N VAL A 137 -4.36 77.88 -28.04
CA VAL A 137 -4.23 77.09 -29.26
C VAL A 137 -4.93 75.76 -29.06
N ARG A 138 -5.86 75.45 -29.92
CA ARG A 138 -6.60 74.19 -29.89
C ARG A 138 -6.36 73.39 -31.17
N SER A 139 -5.85 72.20 -31.05
CA SER A 139 -5.79 71.21 -32.12
C SER A 139 -6.98 70.23 -32.01
N ALA A 140 -7.57 69.91 -33.15
CA ALA A 140 -8.68 68.97 -33.23
C ALA A 140 -8.37 67.92 -34.31
N ALA A 141 -8.22 66.67 -33.86
CA ALA A 141 -8.02 65.53 -34.74
C ALA A 141 -9.40 64.89 -35.05
N PRO A 142 -9.78 64.73 -36.33
CA PRO A 142 -11.08 64.12 -36.66
C PRO A 142 -11.13 62.71 -36.25
N TYR A 143 -12.26 62.29 -35.72
CA TYR A 143 -12.47 60.95 -35.22
C TYR A 143 -12.73 59.92 -36.34
N THR A 144 -11.71 59.82 -37.22
CA THR A 144 -11.69 58.93 -38.38
C THR A 144 -11.53 57.49 -37.97
N HIS A 145 -11.80 56.57 -38.90
CA HIS A 145 -11.59 55.12 -38.62
C HIS A 145 -10.17 54.81 -38.14
N THR A 146 -9.14 55.48 -38.73
CA THR A 146 -7.74 55.28 -38.30
C THR A 146 -7.48 55.75 -36.87
N LEU A 147 -8.06 56.88 -36.45
CA LEU A 147 -7.94 57.36 -35.06
C LEU A 147 -8.71 56.49 -34.08
N VAL A 148 -9.89 56.05 -34.45
CA VAL A 148 -10.68 55.10 -33.65
C VAL A 148 -9.93 53.79 -33.45
N ASP A 149 -9.34 53.25 -34.52
CA ASP A 149 -8.55 52.01 -34.43
C ASP A 149 -7.26 52.19 -33.63
N PHE A 150 -6.60 53.37 -33.71
CA PHE A 150 -5.47 53.67 -32.84
C PHE A 150 -5.86 53.75 -31.36
N LEU A 151 -7.01 54.34 -31.02
CA LEU A 151 -7.49 54.48 -29.64
C LEU A 151 -8.12 53.20 -29.07
N LYS A 152 -8.44 52.21 -29.92
CA LYS A 152 -8.89 50.92 -29.42
C LYS A 152 -7.74 50.18 -28.70
N ALA A 153 -8.07 49.53 -27.61
CA ALA A 153 -7.11 48.61 -26.98
C ALA A 153 -6.82 47.43 -27.90
N ASP A 154 -5.56 47.01 -27.91
CA ASP A 154 -5.15 45.86 -28.71
C ASP A 154 -5.77 44.56 -28.16
N SER A 155 -6.68 43.99 -28.95
CA SER A 155 -7.36 42.72 -28.56
C SER A 155 -6.46 41.48 -28.63
N THR A 156 -5.30 41.57 -29.30
CA THR A 156 -4.39 40.42 -29.48
C THR A 156 -3.90 39.89 -28.15
N LEU A 157 -3.50 40.79 -27.23
CA LEU A 157 -3.08 40.42 -25.88
C LEU A 157 -4.22 39.75 -25.11
N LEU A 158 -5.45 40.23 -25.24
CA LEU A 158 -6.62 39.65 -24.56
C LEU A 158 -6.89 38.24 -25.05
N TRP A 159 -6.85 38.02 -26.36
CA TRP A 159 -7.08 36.68 -26.95
C TRP A 159 -5.97 35.69 -26.61
N THR A 160 -4.70 36.15 -26.59
CA THR A 160 -3.58 35.29 -26.20
C THR A 160 -3.70 34.84 -24.73
N MET A 161 -4.06 35.76 -23.82
CA MET A 161 -4.29 35.43 -22.42
C MET A 161 -5.49 34.48 -22.23
N ALA A 162 -6.59 34.68 -22.93
CA ALA A 162 -7.74 33.83 -22.91
C ALA A 162 -7.39 32.40 -23.40
N ALA A 163 -6.65 32.28 -24.49
CA ALA A 163 -6.19 31.01 -25.03
C ALA A 163 -5.26 30.27 -24.05
N LEU A 164 -4.30 30.98 -23.45
CA LEU A 164 -3.39 30.41 -22.46
C LEU A 164 -4.16 29.91 -21.23
N THR A 165 -5.13 30.70 -20.75
CA THR A 165 -5.97 30.32 -19.61
C THR A 165 -6.81 29.08 -19.93
N LEU A 166 -7.31 28.96 -21.15
CA LEU A 166 -8.07 27.81 -21.61
C LEU A 166 -7.19 26.55 -21.64
N VAL A 167 -5.98 26.64 -22.20
CA VAL A 167 -5.01 25.52 -22.25
C VAL A 167 -4.64 25.06 -20.84
N MET A 168 -4.34 26.00 -19.94
CA MET A 168 -4.04 25.69 -18.54
C MET A 168 -5.22 25.03 -17.82
N SER A 169 -6.44 25.52 -18.08
CA SER A 169 -7.66 24.93 -17.51
C SER A 169 -7.86 23.48 -17.97
N LEU A 170 -7.61 23.21 -19.25
CA LEU A 170 -7.69 21.87 -19.82
C LEU A 170 -6.63 20.94 -19.19
N ALA A 171 -5.39 21.39 -19.06
CA ALA A 171 -4.30 20.63 -18.46
C ALA A 171 -4.62 20.26 -16.99
N VAL A 172 -5.08 21.24 -16.20
CA VAL A 172 -5.48 21.01 -14.80
C VAL A 172 -6.71 20.08 -14.71
N PHE A 173 -7.67 20.19 -15.63
CA PHE A 173 -8.80 19.28 -15.68
C PHE A 173 -8.38 17.83 -15.93
N LEU A 174 -7.51 17.60 -16.92
CA LEU A 174 -7.00 16.26 -17.24
C LEU A 174 -6.24 15.65 -16.05
N SER A 175 -5.36 16.44 -15.44
CA SER A 175 -4.59 16.01 -14.26
C SER A 175 -5.51 15.69 -13.06
N THR A 176 -6.48 16.54 -12.76
CA THR A 176 -7.43 16.32 -11.66
C THR A 176 -8.30 15.09 -11.89
N ARG A 177 -8.68 14.82 -13.15
CA ARG A 177 -9.46 13.63 -13.51
C ARG A 177 -8.70 12.35 -13.17
N THR A 178 -7.41 12.28 -13.47
CA THR A 178 -6.55 11.12 -13.19
C THR A 178 -6.46 10.85 -11.70
N ILE A 179 -6.16 11.90 -10.92
CA ILE A 179 -6.10 11.82 -9.45
C ILE A 179 -7.43 11.35 -8.86
N SER A 180 -8.55 11.93 -9.31
CA SER A 180 -9.89 11.58 -8.81
C SER A 180 -10.25 10.12 -9.09
N LEU A 181 -9.82 9.56 -10.23
CA LEU A 181 -10.05 8.16 -10.57
C LEU A 181 -9.29 7.22 -9.62
N SER A 182 -8.02 7.49 -9.33
CA SER A 182 -7.20 6.69 -8.41
C SER A 182 -7.78 6.68 -6.99
N ILE A 183 -8.19 7.86 -6.48
CA ILE A 183 -8.81 7.98 -5.16
C ILE A 183 -10.16 7.23 -5.10
N THR A 184 -11.00 7.37 -6.13
CA THR A 184 -12.31 6.71 -6.17
C THR A 184 -12.18 5.19 -6.22
N ARG A 185 -11.21 4.66 -6.98
CA ARG A 185 -10.94 3.23 -7.05
C ARG A 185 -10.41 2.71 -5.72
N LEU A 186 -9.47 3.42 -5.09
CA LEU A 186 -8.95 3.05 -3.78
C LEU A 186 -10.05 3.08 -2.70
N HIS A 187 -10.95 4.07 -2.75
CA HIS A 187 -12.09 4.13 -1.82
C HIS A 187 -13.04 2.94 -1.99
N ARG A 188 -13.38 2.58 -3.23
CA ARG A 188 -14.19 1.38 -3.51
C ARG A 188 -13.49 0.10 -3.06
N PHE A 189 -12.18 0.00 -3.28
CA PHE A 189 -11.40 -1.13 -2.77
C PHE A 189 -11.49 -1.21 -1.24
N ALA A 190 -11.30 -0.10 -0.53
CA ALA A 190 -11.39 -0.06 0.93
C ALA A 190 -12.78 -0.48 1.43
N GLU A 191 -13.86 0.00 0.79
CA GLU A 191 -15.24 -0.35 1.12
C GLU A 191 -15.54 -1.85 0.89
N LYS A 192 -15.05 -2.41 -0.22
CA LYS A 192 -15.18 -3.85 -0.50
C LYS A 192 -14.36 -4.70 0.46
N ALA A 193 -13.15 -4.25 0.80
CA ALA A 193 -12.29 -4.91 1.79
C ALA A 193 -12.93 -4.92 3.19
N GLU A 194 -13.60 -3.83 3.60
CA GLU A 194 -14.35 -3.74 4.86
C GLU A 194 -15.51 -4.75 4.92
N ARG A 195 -16.15 -4.99 3.78
CA ARG A 195 -17.21 -6.00 3.64
C ARG A 195 -16.70 -7.45 3.57
N GLY A 196 -15.39 -7.65 3.56
CA GLY A 196 -14.77 -8.98 3.47
C GLY A 196 -14.79 -9.60 2.07
N GLU A 197 -15.04 -8.81 1.03
CA GLU A 197 -15.04 -9.26 -0.36
C GLU A 197 -13.59 -9.41 -0.86
N ARG A 198 -13.24 -10.57 -1.43
CA ARG A 198 -11.92 -10.83 -2.01
C ARG A 198 -11.82 -10.29 -3.43
N ILE A 199 -11.40 -9.05 -3.58
CA ILE A 199 -11.30 -8.39 -4.89
C ILE A 199 -9.92 -7.74 -5.02
N TYR A 200 -8.92 -8.53 -5.43
CA TYR A 200 -7.54 -8.05 -5.55
C TYR A 200 -7.11 -7.74 -6.99
N ASN A 201 -7.91 -8.09 -8.01
CA ASN A 201 -7.48 -8.05 -9.42
C ASN A 201 -8.39 -7.29 -10.40
N ASP A 202 -9.45 -6.60 -9.94
CA ASP A 202 -10.49 -6.13 -10.87
C ASP A 202 -10.24 -4.74 -11.50
N GLU A 203 -9.34 -3.90 -10.97
CA GLU A 203 -9.15 -2.55 -11.51
C GLU A 203 -7.67 -2.17 -11.61
N ALA A 204 -7.19 -1.93 -12.83
CA ALA A 204 -5.87 -1.34 -13.05
C ALA A 204 -5.87 0.13 -12.60
N PHE A 205 -4.89 0.54 -11.79
CA PHE A 205 -4.67 1.92 -11.41
C PHE A 205 -3.93 2.67 -12.53
N PRO A 206 -4.09 4.01 -12.65
CA PRO A 206 -3.30 4.82 -13.58
C PRO A 206 -1.80 4.67 -13.33
N ASN A 207 -0.99 4.84 -14.40
CA ASN A 207 0.47 4.81 -14.30
C ASN A 207 1.03 6.17 -13.85
N ASP A 208 0.63 6.60 -12.65
CA ASP A 208 1.15 7.79 -11.97
C ASP A 208 1.60 7.43 -10.54
N GLU A 209 2.20 8.37 -9.83
CA GLU A 209 2.70 8.16 -8.47
C GLU A 209 1.58 7.73 -7.51
N LEU A 210 0.39 8.29 -7.65
CA LEU A 210 -0.75 7.96 -6.82
C LEU A 210 -1.30 6.56 -7.14
N GLY A 211 -1.33 6.19 -8.42
CA GLY A 211 -1.72 4.85 -8.88
C GLY A 211 -0.73 3.78 -8.41
N SER A 212 0.57 4.09 -8.40
CA SER A 212 1.61 3.21 -7.85
C SER A 212 1.42 2.99 -6.34
N ILE A 213 1.16 4.05 -5.56
CA ILE A 213 0.88 3.96 -4.12
C ILE A 213 -0.40 3.13 -3.89
N ALA A 214 -1.46 3.39 -4.65
CA ALA A 214 -2.71 2.65 -4.53
C ALA A 214 -2.53 1.16 -4.85
N SER A 215 -1.77 0.82 -5.89
CA SER A 215 -1.42 -0.56 -6.25
C SER A 215 -0.64 -1.26 -5.13
N ASN A 216 0.36 -0.58 -4.55
CA ASN A 216 1.14 -1.11 -3.43
C ASN A 216 0.27 -1.36 -2.19
N ILE A 217 -0.66 -0.46 -1.87
CA ILE A 217 -1.60 -0.65 -0.75
C ILE A 217 -2.48 -1.89 -0.98
N VAL A 218 -3.04 -2.06 -2.18
CA VAL A 218 -3.84 -3.23 -2.54
C VAL A 218 -3.03 -4.52 -2.43
N GLN A 219 -1.79 -4.51 -2.92
CA GLN A 219 -0.88 -5.67 -2.85
C GLN A 219 -0.52 -6.03 -1.40
N LEU A 220 -0.20 -5.04 -0.57
CA LEU A 220 0.08 -5.26 0.86
C LEU A 220 -1.13 -5.85 1.59
N TYR A 221 -2.33 -5.35 1.29
CA TYR A 221 -3.56 -5.86 1.85
C TYR A 221 -3.82 -7.32 1.43
N ALA A 222 -3.62 -7.64 0.15
CA ALA A 222 -3.73 -9.00 -0.38
C ALA A 222 -2.75 -9.97 0.30
N GLN A 223 -1.50 -9.58 0.47
CA GLN A 223 -0.49 -10.38 1.19
C GLN A 223 -0.89 -10.62 2.65
N ARG A 224 -1.37 -9.57 3.34
CA ARG A 224 -1.84 -9.68 4.72
C ARG A 224 -3.02 -10.64 4.86
N ASP A 225 -4.00 -10.56 3.97
CA ASP A 225 -5.18 -11.44 3.98
C ASP A 225 -4.80 -12.89 3.70
N GLU A 226 -3.87 -13.13 2.77
CA GLU A 226 -3.34 -14.47 2.52
C GLU A 226 -2.60 -15.04 3.74
N GLN A 227 -1.74 -14.23 4.39
CA GLN A 227 -1.05 -14.65 5.62
C GLN A 227 -2.02 -14.94 6.75
N HIS A 228 -3.03 -14.08 6.94
CA HIS A 228 -4.06 -14.28 7.96
C HIS A 228 -4.88 -15.54 7.70
N SER A 229 -5.27 -15.76 6.45
CA SER A 229 -5.99 -16.98 6.06
C SER A 229 -5.17 -18.24 6.27
N LYS A 230 -3.86 -18.21 5.98
CA LYS A 230 -2.93 -19.32 6.27
C LYS A 230 -2.81 -19.57 7.78
N ALA A 231 -2.67 -18.52 8.58
CA ALA A 231 -2.58 -18.63 10.03
C ALA A 231 -3.85 -19.25 10.63
N LEU A 232 -5.03 -18.80 10.20
CA LEU A 232 -6.31 -19.36 10.63
C LEU A 232 -6.46 -20.84 10.27
N ARG A 233 -6.05 -21.25 9.05
CA ARG A 233 -6.06 -22.67 8.66
C ARG A 233 -5.16 -23.51 9.54
N LEU A 234 -3.93 -23.04 9.79
CA LEU A 234 -2.99 -23.72 10.68
C LEU A 234 -3.54 -23.87 12.10
N GLU A 235 -4.22 -22.84 12.60
CA GLU A 235 -4.86 -22.90 13.93
C GLU A 235 -6.04 -23.90 13.96
N GLN A 236 -6.88 -23.88 12.93
CA GLN A 236 -7.97 -24.85 12.79
C GLN A 236 -7.44 -26.29 12.70
N ASP A 237 -6.38 -26.53 11.94
CA ASP A 237 -5.75 -27.84 11.84
C ASP A 237 -5.17 -28.30 13.18
N LYS A 238 -4.52 -27.40 13.94
CA LYS A 238 -4.05 -27.72 15.32
C LYS A 238 -5.21 -28.07 16.23
N ILE A 239 -6.31 -27.34 16.21
CA ILE A 239 -7.50 -27.64 17.02
C ILE A 239 -8.09 -28.99 16.64
N ARG A 240 -8.19 -29.27 15.32
CA ARG A 240 -8.69 -30.56 14.81
C ARG A 240 -7.83 -31.73 15.27
N LEU A 241 -6.50 -31.63 15.13
CA LEU A 241 -5.56 -32.63 15.58
C LEU A 241 -5.63 -32.87 17.11
N LYS A 242 -5.73 -31.75 17.89
CA LYS A 242 -5.90 -31.87 19.35
C LYS A 242 -7.20 -32.57 19.73
N LYS A 243 -8.31 -32.29 19.04
CA LYS A 243 -9.60 -32.97 19.26
C LYS A 243 -9.53 -34.43 18.89
N GLN A 244 -8.88 -34.79 17.78
CA GLN A 244 -8.68 -36.21 17.41
C GLN A 244 -7.83 -36.94 18.43
N LEU A 245 -6.74 -36.32 18.91
CA LEU A 245 -5.91 -36.90 19.99
C LEU A 245 -6.74 -37.18 21.24
N THR A 246 -7.52 -36.20 21.71
CA THR A 246 -8.36 -36.37 22.92
C THR A 246 -9.39 -37.48 22.75
N ASN A 247 -10.04 -37.56 21.58
CA ASN A 247 -11.01 -38.60 21.30
C ASN A 247 -10.37 -40.00 21.29
N ASN A 248 -9.20 -40.13 20.68
CA ASN A 248 -8.48 -41.39 20.62
C ASN A 248 -7.98 -41.83 22.00
N ILE A 249 -7.48 -40.90 22.84
CA ILE A 249 -7.08 -41.16 24.22
C ILE A 249 -8.28 -41.68 25.00
N ASN A 250 -9.42 -41.02 24.96
CA ASN A 250 -10.63 -41.44 25.66
C ASN A 250 -11.06 -42.85 25.24
N HIS A 251 -10.97 -43.17 23.97
CA HIS A 251 -11.31 -44.49 23.44
C HIS A 251 -10.35 -45.59 23.98
N GLU A 252 -9.02 -45.32 23.95
CA GLU A 252 -8.01 -46.27 24.42
C GLU A 252 -7.96 -46.39 25.95
N LEU A 253 -8.46 -45.41 26.72
CA LEU A 253 -8.65 -45.48 28.17
C LEU A 253 -9.90 -46.28 28.54
N LYS A 254 -11.01 -46.08 27.81
CA LYS A 254 -12.31 -46.71 28.14
C LYS A 254 -12.25 -48.22 28.08
N THR A 255 -11.55 -48.80 27.12
CA THR A 255 -11.50 -50.28 26.92
C THR A 255 -10.85 -51.00 28.07
N PRO A 256 -9.63 -50.70 28.55
CA PRO A 256 -9.02 -51.39 29.69
C PRO A 256 -9.76 -51.12 31.00
N VAL A 257 -10.33 -49.89 31.20
CA VAL A 257 -11.13 -49.61 32.38
C VAL A 257 -12.37 -50.50 32.43
N ALA A 258 -13.12 -50.63 31.31
CA ALA A 258 -14.28 -51.49 31.23
C ALA A 258 -13.93 -52.98 31.47
N SER A 259 -12.76 -53.43 30.96
CA SER A 259 -12.27 -54.79 31.18
C SER A 259 -11.92 -55.03 32.64
N ILE A 260 -11.30 -54.08 33.34
CA ILE A 260 -11.00 -54.19 34.78
C ILE A 260 -12.28 -54.29 35.59
N LEU A 261 -13.25 -53.35 35.33
CA LEU A 261 -14.53 -53.35 36.05
C LEU A 261 -15.28 -54.66 35.84
N LEU A 262 -15.38 -55.15 34.58
CA LEU A 262 -16.03 -56.43 34.31
C LEU A 262 -15.37 -57.62 35.07
N CYS A 263 -14.04 -57.66 35.12
CA CYS A 263 -13.35 -58.72 35.87
C CYS A 263 -13.59 -58.60 37.37
N LEU A 264 -13.69 -57.37 37.92
CA LEU A 264 -14.03 -57.14 39.32
C LEU A 264 -15.47 -57.60 39.63
N ASP A 265 -16.45 -57.16 38.82
CA ASP A 265 -17.85 -57.52 38.95
C ASP A 265 -18.01 -59.06 38.93
N LEU A 266 -17.33 -59.76 38.00
CA LEU A 266 -17.36 -61.22 37.93
C LEU A 266 -16.72 -61.94 39.15
N LEU A 267 -15.71 -61.35 39.77
CA LEU A 267 -15.08 -61.86 40.97
C LEU A 267 -15.96 -61.68 42.20
N ASP A 268 -16.71 -60.56 42.26
CA ASP A 268 -17.63 -60.23 43.35
C ASP A 268 -18.91 -61.01 43.24
N ASP A 269 -19.49 -61.21 42.05
CA ASP A 269 -20.75 -61.92 41.81
C ASP A 269 -20.60 -63.47 41.95
N HIS A 270 -19.40 -63.96 41.75
CA HIS A 270 -19.11 -65.39 41.75
C HIS A 270 -17.98 -65.77 42.73
N PRO A 271 -18.22 -65.69 44.05
CA PRO A 271 -17.21 -66.03 45.05
C PRO A 271 -16.81 -67.49 45.03
N GLU A 272 -17.65 -68.40 44.44
CA GLU A 272 -17.42 -69.83 44.28
C GLU A 272 -16.49 -70.24 43.16
N LEU A 273 -15.99 -69.28 42.32
CA LEU A 273 -15.10 -69.61 41.23
C LEU A 273 -13.86 -70.36 41.68
N ALA A 274 -13.41 -71.33 40.84
CA ALA A 274 -12.15 -72.01 41.01
C ALA A 274 -10.96 -71.07 41.12
N VAL A 275 -9.95 -71.45 41.91
CA VAL A 275 -8.76 -70.57 42.16
C VAL A 275 -8.05 -70.18 40.87
N GLU A 276 -7.96 -71.05 39.90
CA GLU A 276 -7.34 -70.85 38.61
C GLU A 276 -8.06 -69.75 37.81
N LYS A 277 -9.43 -69.76 37.91
CA LYS A 277 -10.24 -68.71 37.25
C LYS A 277 -10.10 -67.32 37.92
N LYS A 278 -10.05 -67.29 39.23
CA LYS A 278 -9.79 -66.09 40.00
C LYS A 278 -8.43 -65.50 39.63
N GLN A 279 -7.43 -66.35 39.53
CA GLN A 279 -6.08 -65.91 39.11
C GLN A 279 -6.08 -65.37 37.68
N GLU A 280 -6.79 -65.99 36.74
CA GLU A 280 -6.94 -65.51 35.38
C GLU A 280 -7.53 -64.05 35.34
N PHE A 281 -8.61 -63.83 36.15
CA PHE A 281 -9.20 -62.50 36.25
C PHE A 281 -8.24 -61.45 36.87
N MET A 282 -7.54 -61.84 37.94
CA MET A 282 -6.54 -60.99 38.59
C MET A 282 -5.37 -60.60 37.62
N ASP A 283 -4.93 -61.56 36.80
CA ASP A 283 -3.88 -61.30 35.80
C ASP A 283 -4.39 -60.41 34.69
N LYS A 284 -5.67 -60.56 34.25
CA LYS A 284 -6.30 -59.63 33.31
C LYS A 284 -6.40 -58.18 33.85
N ILE A 285 -6.78 -58.07 35.15
CA ILE A 285 -6.82 -56.77 35.84
C ILE A 285 -5.41 -56.14 35.85
N ARG A 286 -4.39 -56.90 36.20
CA ARG A 286 -3.00 -56.50 36.30
C ARG A 286 -2.48 -55.97 34.90
N ILE A 287 -2.72 -56.75 33.85
CA ILE A 287 -2.34 -56.46 32.50
C ILE A 287 -3.00 -55.14 32.03
N ASN A 288 -4.32 -55.00 32.27
CA ASN A 288 -5.03 -53.77 31.87
C ASN A 288 -4.59 -52.54 32.70
N ALA A 289 -4.28 -52.70 33.98
CA ALA A 289 -3.75 -51.63 34.81
C ALA A 289 -2.34 -51.17 34.34
N GLN A 290 -1.48 -52.11 33.99
CA GLN A 290 -0.16 -51.83 33.41
C GLN A 290 -0.29 -51.11 32.08
N ARG A 291 -1.23 -51.53 31.21
CA ARG A 291 -1.53 -50.86 29.95
C ARG A 291 -2.00 -49.41 30.12
N LEU A 292 -2.89 -49.15 31.10
CA LEU A 292 -3.33 -47.79 31.45
C LEU A 292 -2.15 -46.90 31.88
N ASN A 293 -1.26 -47.42 32.68
CA ASN A 293 -0.09 -46.71 33.17
C ASN A 293 0.87 -46.38 32.00
N ALA A 294 1.09 -47.33 31.09
CA ALA A 294 1.88 -47.09 29.88
C ALA A 294 1.25 -45.98 28.99
N LEU A 295 -0.09 -46.05 28.77
CA LEU A 295 -0.80 -45.05 27.98
C LEU A 295 -0.72 -43.64 28.60
N LEU A 296 -0.87 -43.53 29.93
CA LEU A 296 -0.73 -42.25 30.65
C LEU A 296 0.69 -41.66 30.51
N LYS A 297 1.72 -42.53 30.58
CA LYS A 297 3.13 -42.11 30.38
C LYS A 297 3.35 -41.61 28.96
N ASP A 298 2.82 -42.31 27.94
CA ASP A 298 2.93 -41.91 26.54
C ASP A 298 2.22 -40.57 26.27
N VAL A 299 0.97 -40.40 26.77
CA VAL A 299 0.20 -39.17 26.68
C VAL A 299 0.94 -37.98 27.33
N SER A 300 1.48 -38.20 28.54
CA SER A 300 2.28 -37.19 29.23
C SER A 300 3.52 -36.77 28.41
N THR A 301 4.18 -37.73 27.80
CA THR A 301 5.36 -37.49 26.94
C THR A 301 4.98 -36.69 25.71
N ILE A 302 3.89 -37.06 25.02
CA ILE A 302 3.39 -36.30 23.85
C ILE A 302 2.99 -34.88 24.22
N THR A 303 2.25 -34.71 25.34
CA THR A 303 1.82 -33.39 25.80
C THR A 303 3.01 -32.44 26.04
N ARG A 304 4.05 -32.95 26.73
CA ARG A 304 5.29 -32.20 26.96
C ARG A 304 6.00 -31.82 25.65
N MET A 305 5.99 -32.69 24.64
CA MET A 305 6.57 -32.42 23.33
C MET A 305 5.76 -31.36 22.56
N ASP A 306 4.43 -31.41 22.66
CA ASP A 306 3.52 -30.49 21.98
C ASP A 306 3.53 -29.07 22.61
N GLU A 307 3.88 -28.90 23.89
CA GLU A 307 4.02 -27.64 24.60
C GLU A 307 5.25 -26.79 24.12
N GLY A 308 6.16 -27.40 23.38
CA GLY A 308 7.27 -26.74 22.70
C GLY A 308 8.65 -27.25 23.11
N ALA A 309 9.51 -27.42 22.13
CA ALA A 309 10.88 -27.90 22.30
C ALA A 309 11.74 -27.00 23.23
N ASN A 310 11.35 -25.75 23.42
CA ASN A 310 12.08 -24.80 24.28
C ASN A 310 11.88 -25.03 25.78
N LEU A 311 10.83 -25.74 26.18
CA LEU A 311 10.56 -26.10 27.59
C LEU A 311 11.22 -27.40 28.00
N ILE A 312 11.79 -28.14 27.06
CA ILE A 312 12.44 -29.44 27.33
C ILE A 312 13.88 -29.19 27.80
N LYS A 313 14.14 -29.52 29.07
CA LYS A 313 15.51 -29.43 29.60
C LYS A 313 16.42 -30.40 28.86
N LYS A 314 17.52 -29.87 28.33
CA LYS A 314 18.57 -30.63 27.65
C LYS A 314 19.84 -30.64 28.50
N GLU A 315 20.57 -31.75 28.48
CA GLU A 315 21.82 -31.94 29.19
C GLU A 315 22.82 -32.70 28.33
N HIS A 316 24.08 -32.73 28.73
CA HIS A 316 25.11 -33.54 28.09
C HIS A 316 24.95 -35.00 28.46
N ILE A 317 24.82 -35.90 27.49
CA ILE A 317 24.50 -37.29 27.66
C ILE A 317 25.49 -38.13 26.85
N ASP A 318 26.12 -39.11 27.53
CA ASP A 318 26.83 -40.21 26.87
C ASP A 318 25.76 -41.14 26.28
N LEU A 319 25.46 -40.96 24.98
CA LEU A 319 24.42 -41.69 24.30
C LEU A 319 24.77 -43.19 24.18
N THR A 320 26.05 -43.52 24.03
CA THR A 320 26.53 -44.89 23.92
C THR A 320 26.32 -45.64 25.22
N ALA A 321 26.62 -45.01 26.36
CA ALA A 321 26.36 -45.56 27.66
C ALA A 321 24.85 -45.79 27.91
N LEU A 322 24.01 -44.78 27.57
CA LEU A 322 22.56 -44.84 27.68
C LEU A 322 21.96 -46.00 26.86
N VAL A 323 22.34 -46.12 25.59
CA VAL A 323 21.81 -47.18 24.71
C VAL A 323 22.29 -48.55 25.18
N ARG A 324 23.51 -48.67 25.67
CA ARG A 324 24.05 -49.89 26.23
C ARG A 324 23.26 -50.34 27.46
N GLU A 325 22.97 -49.40 28.37
CA GLU A 325 22.16 -49.69 29.58
C GLU A 325 20.77 -50.27 29.19
N ILE A 326 20.10 -49.67 28.19
CA ILE A 326 18.81 -50.16 27.68
C ILE A 326 18.93 -51.55 27.07
N VAL A 327 19.93 -51.76 26.23
CA VAL A 327 20.15 -53.07 25.58
C VAL A 327 20.40 -54.18 26.61
N GLU A 328 21.22 -53.93 27.62
CA GLU A 328 21.48 -54.91 28.67
C GLU A 328 20.23 -55.22 29.50
N GLU A 329 19.39 -54.23 29.83
CA GLU A 329 18.11 -54.42 30.49
C GLU A 329 17.15 -55.30 29.66
N GLU A 330 17.03 -55.02 28.35
CA GLU A 330 16.09 -55.73 27.48
C GLU A 330 16.57 -57.16 27.13
N ARG A 331 17.89 -57.41 27.07
CA ARG A 331 18.46 -58.75 26.94
C ARG A 331 18.03 -59.72 28.04
N LEU A 332 17.79 -59.20 29.23
CA LEU A 332 17.32 -60.02 30.36
C LEU A 332 15.83 -60.41 30.23
N LYS A 333 15.08 -59.77 29.36
CA LYS A 333 13.64 -59.97 29.22
C LYS A 333 13.23 -60.74 27.97
N THR A 334 14.16 -61.04 27.07
CA THR A 334 13.89 -61.65 25.77
C THR A 334 14.93 -62.71 25.41
N ASP A 335 14.49 -63.72 24.66
CA ASP A 335 15.37 -64.73 24.05
C ASP A 335 16.00 -64.25 22.74
N MET A 336 15.60 -63.02 22.26
CA MET A 336 16.13 -62.36 21.04
C MET A 336 17.59 -61.99 21.26
N THR A 337 18.45 -62.33 20.29
CA THR A 337 19.84 -61.88 20.30
C THR A 337 19.96 -60.44 19.87
N ILE A 338 20.28 -59.53 20.79
CA ILE A 338 20.47 -58.09 20.45
C ILE A 338 21.97 -57.80 20.27
N SER A 339 22.40 -57.51 19.06
CA SER A 339 23.76 -57.07 18.75
C SER A 339 23.85 -55.53 18.80
N PHE A 340 24.90 -55.02 19.44
CA PHE A 340 25.13 -53.60 19.65
C PHE A 340 26.53 -53.19 19.22
N SER A 341 26.64 -52.24 18.28
CA SER A 341 27.91 -51.74 17.77
C SER A 341 27.79 -50.23 17.51
N MET A 342 28.29 -49.43 18.45
CA MET A 342 28.26 -47.96 18.35
C MET A 342 29.62 -47.37 18.76
N PRO A 343 30.11 -46.32 18.08
CA PRO A 343 31.22 -45.55 18.58
C PRO A 343 30.82 -44.78 19.84
N LYS A 344 31.76 -44.15 20.54
CA LYS A 344 31.43 -43.23 21.63
C LYS A 344 30.79 -41.98 21.05
N LEU A 345 29.54 -41.73 21.44
CA LEU A 345 28.73 -40.61 20.99
C LEU A 345 28.20 -39.81 22.18
N GLU A 346 28.40 -38.48 22.12
CA GLU A 346 27.87 -37.54 23.10
C GLU A 346 26.88 -36.59 22.44
N ILE A 347 25.76 -36.34 23.09
CA ILE A 347 24.70 -35.48 22.57
C ILE A 347 24.23 -34.48 23.63
N TYR A 348 23.88 -33.24 23.23
CA TYR A 348 23.16 -32.33 24.07
C TYR A 348 21.67 -32.52 23.84
N GLY A 349 20.98 -33.21 24.71
CA GLY A 349 19.63 -33.66 24.52
C GLY A 349 18.85 -33.90 25.82
N ASN A 350 17.60 -34.31 25.68
CA ASN A 350 16.78 -34.75 26.83
C ASN A 350 16.90 -36.25 27.04
N ARG A 351 17.38 -36.68 28.21
CA ARG A 351 17.61 -38.09 28.55
C ARG A 351 16.35 -38.95 28.38
N ILE A 352 15.18 -38.45 28.86
CA ILE A 352 13.93 -39.19 28.82
C ILE A 352 13.47 -39.45 27.38
N LEU A 353 13.60 -38.43 26.51
CA LEU A 353 13.21 -38.57 25.10
C LEU A 353 14.17 -39.46 24.33
N LEU A 354 15.47 -39.36 24.58
CA LEU A 354 16.48 -40.25 23.97
C LEU A 354 16.26 -41.70 24.40
N GLU A 355 16.06 -41.96 25.70
CA GLU A 355 15.71 -43.27 26.21
C GLU A 355 14.42 -43.79 25.55
N SER A 356 13.41 -42.94 25.40
CA SER A 356 12.13 -43.31 24.78
C SER A 356 12.30 -43.71 23.29
N ILE A 357 13.24 -43.09 22.53
CA ILE A 357 13.53 -43.52 21.14
C ILE A 357 13.94 -44.99 21.11
N PHE A 358 14.98 -45.36 21.87
CA PHE A 358 15.56 -46.69 21.81
C PHE A 358 14.66 -47.72 22.42
N ARG A 359 14.04 -47.45 23.59
CA ARG A 359 13.07 -48.39 24.21
C ARG A 359 11.91 -48.72 23.29
N ASN A 360 11.23 -47.70 22.70
CA ASN A 360 10.10 -47.94 21.82
C ASN A 360 10.48 -48.77 20.58
N LEU A 361 11.66 -48.55 20.00
CA LEU A 361 12.11 -49.34 18.84
C LEU A 361 12.46 -50.77 19.22
N ILE A 362 13.11 -51.00 20.35
CA ILE A 362 13.46 -52.32 20.85
C ILE A 362 12.21 -53.11 21.31
N ASP A 363 11.33 -52.44 22.08
CA ASP A 363 10.07 -53.05 22.53
C ASP A 363 9.16 -53.46 21.36
N ASN A 364 9.11 -52.63 20.30
CA ASN A 364 8.37 -52.99 19.09
C ASN A 364 8.95 -54.26 18.41
N ALA A 365 10.25 -54.37 18.32
CA ALA A 365 10.86 -55.56 17.74
C ALA A 365 10.58 -56.81 18.60
N ILE A 366 10.71 -56.73 19.92
CA ILE A 366 10.44 -57.84 20.84
C ILE A 366 8.96 -58.26 20.78
N ALA A 367 8.05 -57.27 20.79
CA ALA A 367 6.61 -57.58 20.92
C ALA A 367 5.94 -58.00 19.61
N TYR A 368 6.42 -57.52 18.46
CA TYR A 368 5.65 -57.64 17.21
C TYR A 368 6.38 -58.30 16.05
N SER A 369 7.72 -58.31 16.02
CA SER A 369 8.46 -58.79 14.86
C SER A 369 8.52 -60.32 14.76
N GLY A 370 8.48 -61.02 15.88
CA GLY A 370 8.81 -62.45 15.96
C GLY A 370 10.28 -62.73 15.53
N ALA A 371 11.14 -61.74 15.60
CA ALA A 371 12.53 -61.85 15.22
C ALA A 371 13.33 -62.66 16.26
N THR A 372 14.39 -63.29 15.77
CA THR A 372 15.39 -63.97 16.60
C THR A 372 16.65 -63.12 16.83
N GLU A 373 16.86 -62.12 15.95
CA GLU A 373 18.01 -61.24 15.98
C GLU A 373 17.62 -59.80 15.75
N MET A 374 18.28 -58.91 16.51
CA MET A 374 18.19 -57.46 16.35
C MET A 374 19.59 -56.85 16.31
N LYS A 375 19.81 -55.88 15.45
CA LYS A 375 21.07 -55.19 15.30
C LYS A 375 20.90 -53.66 15.48
N ILE A 376 21.70 -53.09 16.39
CA ILE A 376 21.75 -51.67 16.65
C ILE A 376 23.14 -51.13 16.25
N THR A 377 23.21 -50.24 15.31
CA THR A 377 24.46 -49.65 14.84
C THR A 377 24.36 -48.12 14.75
N ALA A 378 25.47 -47.47 14.95
CA ALA A 378 25.56 -46.03 14.73
C ALA A 378 26.90 -45.63 14.04
N THR A 379 26.87 -44.55 13.28
CA THR A 379 28.06 -43.95 12.73
C THR A 379 28.55 -42.78 13.60
N PRO A 380 29.82 -42.38 13.46
CA PRO A 380 30.35 -41.22 14.20
C PRO A 380 29.62 -39.90 13.87
N ASP A 381 28.92 -39.82 12.75
CA ASP A 381 28.12 -38.63 12.31
C ASP A 381 26.72 -38.61 12.87
N GLY A 382 26.35 -39.57 13.77
CA GLY A 382 25.04 -39.60 14.41
C GLY A 382 23.93 -40.23 13.56
N HIS A 383 24.24 -41.07 12.56
CA HIS A 383 23.27 -41.89 11.87
C HIS A 383 23.13 -43.23 12.61
N PHE A 384 21.89 -43.57 12.90
CA PHE A 384 21.50 -44.80 13.61
C PHE A 384 20.75 -45.73 12.68
N THR A 385 21.03 -46.99 12.77
CA THR A 385 20.27 -48.06 12.12
C THR A 385 19.91 -49.14 13.15
N ILE A 386 18.62 -49.40 13.27
CA ILE A 386 18.08 -50.45 14.14
C ILE A 386 17.28 -51.39 13.24
N SER A 387 17.70 -52.65 13.14
CA SER A 387 17.10 -53.65 12.26
C SER A 387 16.83 -54.94 12.98
N ASP A 388 15.71 -55.59 12.65
CA ASP A 388 15.38 -56.95 13.07
C ASP A 388 15.21 -57.89 11.86
N ASN A 389 15.26 -59.19 12.08
CA ASN A 389 15.05 -60.24 11.08
C ASN A 389 13.63 -60.83 11.13
N GLY A 390 12.65 -60.08 11.61
CA GLY A 390 11.28 -60.55 11.81
C GLY A 390 10.40 -60.49 10.58
N CYS A 391 9.07 -60.51 10.82
CA CYS A 391 8.07 -60.57 9.74
C CYS A 391 7.97 -59.29 8.90
N GLY A 392 8.56 -58.18 9.35
CA GLY A 392 8.47 -56.87 8.68
C GLY A 392 7.06 -56.27 8.68
N ILE A 393 6.87 -55.24 7.84
CA ILE A 393 5.61 -54.51 7.67
C ILE A 393 5.32 -54.37 6.17
N ALA A 394 4.05 -54.59 5.77
CA ALA A 394 3.64 -54.40 4.37
C ALA A 394 3.82 -52.94 3.93
N SER A 395 4.22 -52.75 2.68
CA SER A 395 4.61 -51.43 2.12
C SER A 395 3.52 -50.38 2.24
N GLU A 396 2.24 -50.77 2.20
CA GLU A 396 1.08 -49.87 2.35
C GLU A 396 0.97 -49.26 3.76
N HIS A 397 1.52 -49.90 4.77
CA HIS A 397 1.49 -49.43 6.16
C HIS A 397 2.70 -48.54 6.51
N LEU A 398 3.84 -48.71 5.84
CA LEU A 398 5.08 -47.99 6.15
C LEU A 398 4.95 -46.48 6.24
N PRO A 399 4.20 -45.77 5.34
CA PRO A 399 3.99 -44.31 5.44
C PRO A 399 3.25 -43.89 6.73
N HIS A 400 2.45 -44.77 7.32
CA HIS A 400 1.52 -44.47 8.40
C HIS A 400 2.01 -44.91 9.77
N ILE A 401 3.02 -45.77 9.90
CA ILE A 401 3.46 -46.35 11.18
C ILE A 401 3.88 -45.29 12.23
N PHE A 402 4.27 -44.09 11.80
CA PHE A 402 4.62 -42.96 12.68
C PHE A 402 3.44 -42.06 13.03
N GLU A 403 2.22 -42.37 12.54
CA GLU A 403 1.02 -41.64 12.91
C GLU A 403 0.56 -42.06 14.32
N ARG A 404 -0.01 -41.09 15.06
CA ARG A 404 -0.51 -41.32 16.41
C ARG A 404 -1.69 -42.31 16.37
N PHE A 405 -1.66 -43.34 17.23
CA PHE A 405 -2.65 -44.42 17.34
C PHE A 405 -2.75 -45.32 16.11
N TYR A 406 -1.84 -45.23 15.16
CA TYR A 406 -1.82 -46.15 14.02
C TYR A 406 -1.33 -47.51 14.42
N ARG A 407 -1.96 -48.56 13.86
CA ARG A 407 -1.65 -49.97 14.11
C ARG A 407 -1.92 -50.78 12.85
N VAL A 408 -0.99 -51.61 12.45
CA VAL A 408 -1.11 -52.54 11.32
C VAL A 408 -2.21 -53.56 11.56
N ASP A 409 -2.24 -54.18 12.79
CA ASP A 409 -3.25 -55.14 13.23
C ASP A 409 -3.82 -54.72 14.60
N LYS A 410 -5.08 -54.31 14.61
CA LYS A 410 -5.77 -53.85 15.82
C LYS A 410 -6.03 -54.98 16.86
N GLY A 411 -6.13 -56.24 16.41
CA GLY A 411 -6.41 -57.37 17.28
C GLY A 411 -5.16 -57.87 18.01
N ARG A 412 -4.12 -58.17 17.24
CA ARG A 412 -2.86 -58.71 17.75
C ARG A 412 -2.11 -57.71 18.63
N SER A 413 -2.10 -56.45 18.22
CA SER A 413 -1.43 -55.41 19.00
C SER A 413 -2.16 -55.01 20.28
N ARG A 414 -3.50 -55.26 20.41
CA ARG A 414 -4.21 -55.13 21.69
C ARG A 414 -3.80 -56.21 22.69
N ALA A 415 -3.63 -57.44 22.25
CA ALA A 415 -3.19 -58.53 23.09
C ALA A 415 -1.76 -58.31 23.63
N ALA A 416 -0.89 -57.72 22.84
CA ALA A 416 0.48 -57.36 23.22
C ALA A 416 0.62 -56.05 24.01
N GLY A 417 -0.50 -55.35 24.33
CA GLY A 417 -0.48 -54.16 25.20
C GLY A 417 -0.05 -52.84 24.54
N GLY A 418 0.14 -52.80 23.23
CA GLY A 418 0.62 -51.60 22.55
C GLY A 418 -0.37 -50.44 22.58
N THR A 419 0.10 -49.21 22.74
CA THR A 419 -0.69 -47.98 22.78
C THR A 419 -0.93 -47.39 21.40
N GLY A 420 -0.08 -47.69 20.40
CA GLY A 420 -0.04 -47.06 19.09
C GLY A 420 0.55 -45.63 19.11
N LEU A 421 1.15 -45.22 20.22
CA LEU A 421 1.81 -43.95 20.40
C LEU A 421 3.33 -44.01 20.30
N GLY A 422 3.94 -45.19 20.55
CA GLY A 422 5.39 -45.37 20.68
C GLY A 422 6.18 -44.83 19.47
N LEU A 423 5.82 -45.26 18.24
CA LEU A 423 6.54 -44.78 17.03
C LEU A 423 6.31 -43.30 16.75
N SER A 424 5.16 -42.73 17.08
CA SER A 424 4.92 -41.30 16.99
C SER A 424 5.75 -40.48 18.00
N ILE A 425 5.98 -41.06 19.20
CA ILE A 425 6.90 -40.50 20.19
C ILE A 425 8.33 -40.55 19.66
N VAL A 426 8.75 -41.63 19.05
CA VAL A 426 10.08 -41.77 18.43
C VAL A 426 10.28 -40.68 17.38
N ARG A 427 9.36 -40.51 16.43
CA ARG A 427 9.45 -39.50 15.38
C ARG A 427 9.59 -38.08 15.96
N ASN A 428 8.75 -37.75 16.94
CA ASN A 428 8.80 -36.42 17.57
C ASN A 428 10.09 -36.24 18.39
N ALA A 429 10.56 -37.24 19.10
CA ALA A 429 11.80 -37.18 19.87
C ALA A 429 13.02 -37.01 18.97
N VAL A 430 13.09 -37.72 17.84
CA VAL A 430 14.12 -37.54 16.82
C VAL A 430 14.09 -36.14 16.25
N ALA A 431 12.91 -35.63 15.90
CA ALA A 431 12.74 -34.26 15.37
C ALA A 431 13.19 -33.18 16.38
N ILE A 432 12.89 -33.35 17.69
CA ILE A 432 13.35 -32.43 18.75
C ILE A 432 14.87 -32.40 18.88
N HIS A 433 15.52 -33.49 18.51
CA HIS A 433 16.99 -33.64 18.49
C HIS A 433 17.58 -33.34 17.10
N GLY A 434 16.79 -32.70 16.20
CA GLY A 434 17.25 -32.18 14.90
C GLY A 434 17.44 -33.19 13.80
N GLY A 435 16.78 -34.34 13.91
CA GLY A 435 16.82 -35.42 12.95
C GLY A 435 15.47 -35.75 12.30
N ASP A 436 15.48 -36.77 11.45
CA ASP A 436 14.31 -37.41 10.84
C ASP A 436 14.49 -38.93 10.89
N ILE A 437 13.37 -39.68 10.90
CA ILE A 437 13.34 -41.15 10.96
C ILE A 437 12.58 -41.71 9.77
N LYS A 438 13.14 -42.80 9.21
CA LYS A 438 12.54 -43.58 8.13
C LYS A 438 12.52 -45.06 8.53
N ALA A 439 11.58 -45.80 7.94
CA ALA A 439 11.49 -47.24 8.11
C ALA A 439 11.43 -47.93 6.75
N GLU A 440 12.15 -49.02 6.62
CA GLU A 440 12.17 -49.92 5.44
C GLU A 440 11.92 -51.34 5.91
N SER A 441 11.20 -52.11 5.10
CA SER A 441 10.87 -53.49 5.39
C SER A 441 11.35 -54.40 4.26
N ASN A 442 12.55 -54.99 4.47
CA ASN A 442 13.18 -55.94 3.57
C ASN A 442 13.76 -57.08 4.44
N ASN A 443 13.14 -58.25 4.47
CA ASN A 443 13.54 -59.38 5.38
C ASN A 443 13.63 -58.96 6.85
N GLY A 444 12.56 -58.38 7.40
CA GLY A 444 12.49 -57.72 8.70
C GLY A 444 12.18 -56.26 8.62
N LEU A 445 12.31 -55.52 9.70
CA LEU A 445 12.06 -54.09 9.78
C LEU A 445 13.36 -53.33 10.13
N THR A 446 13.66 -52.28 9.38
CA THR A 446 14.83 -51.46 9.61
C THR A 446 14.40 -50.00 9.80
N TYR A 447 14.76 -49.42 10.95
CA TYR A 447 14.62 -47.99 11.23
C TYR A 447 15.94 -47.31 11.02
N MET A 448 15.91 -46.20 10.31
CA MET A 448 17.06 -45.33 10.04
C MET A 448 16.74 -43.89 10.47
N PHE A 449 17.59 -43.31 11.32
CA PHE A 449 17.42 -41.97 11.79
C PHE A 449 18.74 -41.28 12.08
N GLN A 450 18.73 -39.95 12.12
CA GLN A 450 19.88 -39.16 12.49
C GLN A 450 19.58 -38.34 13.74
N LEU A 451 20.57 -38.20 14.62
CA LEU A 451 20.53 -37.26 15.74
C LEU A 451 21.66 -36.23 15.55
N LYS A 452 21.36 -34.97 15.80
CA LYS A 452 22.37 -33.91 15.70
C LYS A 452 23.31 -33.96 16.89
N LEU A 453 24.50 -34.51 16.68
CA LEU A 453 25.57 -34.57 17.69
C LEU A 453 26.19 -33.18 17.86
N ASN A 454 26.66 -32.85 19.07
CA ASN A 454 27.50 -31.67 19.27
C ASN A 454 28.89 -31.92 18.60
N LYS A 455 29.13 -31.25 17.47
CA LYS A 455 30.49 -31.09 16.97
C LYS A 455 31.15 -30.03 17.83
N ASN A 456 31.72 -30.38 18.99
CA ASN A 456 32.77 -29.65 19.67
C ASN A 456 32.83 -30.05 21.14
N VAL A 457 33.56 -31.08 21.48
CA VAL A 457 34.49 -31.11 22.64
C VAL A 457 35.62 -32.04 22.20
N THR A 458 36.61 -31.52 21.53
CA THR A 458 37.97 -32.03 21.56
C THR A 458 38.78 -31.07 22.38
#